data_012ddf54b8528f3c27af473d338e60da
#
_entry.id   012ddf54b8528f3c27af473d338e60da
#
_cell.length_a   1.000
_cell.length_b   1.000
_cell.length_c   1.000
_cell.angle_alpha   90.00
_cell.angle_beta   90.00
_cell.angle_gamma   90.00
#
_symmetry.space_group_name_H-M   'P 1'
#
loop_
_entity.id
_entity.type
_entity.pdbx_description
1 polymer ?
#
loop_
_entity_poly.entity_id
_entity_poly.type
_entity_poly.pdbx_seq_one_letter_code
_entity_poly.pdbx_strand_id
1 'polypeptide(L)'
;TLSANFTTLEGADSIIADKGGAEVARKNRNLSVRTPIKELTLTGEIYPLVILENDDKDLYHKFRPYGIIGIGVFNFKPQGQYTAPNGTKRWVDLKPLRTEGQGMPQYPDKKEYSLTQINIPYGVGIRYYFSDRISAAFEIVNRKTFTDYIDDIGTEFIDDSDFDSYF
;
A
#
# COMPACT_ATOMS: atom_id res chain seq x y z
N THR A 1 6.75 -18.33 6.37
CA THR A 1 5.37 -18.29 5.83
C THR A 1 5.39 -17.72 4.42
N LEU A 2 4.68 -18.35 3.48
CA LEU A 2 4.41 -17.82 2.15
C LEU A 2 2.95 -17.35 2.12
N SER A 3 2.72 -16.09 1.71
CA SER A 3 1.38 -15.50 1.70
C SER A 3 1.10 -14.79 0.39
N ALA A 4 -0.14 -14.90 -0.08
CA ALA A 4 -0.67 -14.12 -1.19
C ALA A 4 -1.80 -13.21 -0.67
N ASN A 5 -1.67 -11.91 -0.92
CA ASN A 5 -2.59 -10.91 -0.43
C ASN A 5 -3.24 -10.16 -1.60
N PHE A 6 -4.52 -9.90 -1.47
CA PHE A 6 -5.30 -9.11 -2.41
C PHE A 6 -6.03 -8.03 -1.61
N THR A 7 -5.76 -6.78 -1.94
CA THR A 7 -6.38 -5.64 -1.25
C THR A 7 -6.63 -4.49 -2.22
N THR A 8 -7.40 -3.53 -1.81
CA THR A 8 -7.61 -2.28 -2.54
C THR A 8 -7.45 -1.12 -1.56
N LEU A 9 -6.57 -0.18 -1.89
CA LEU A 9 -6.52 1.10 -1.21
C LEU A 9 -7.52 2.04 -1.88
N GLU A 10 -8.27 2.79 -1.08
CA GLU A 10 -9.23 3.77 -1.59
C GLU A 10 -9.06 5.09 -0.84
N GLY A 11 -9.13 6.19 -1.60
CA GLY A 11 -9.10 7.55 -1.09
C GLY A 11 -10.10 8.40 -1.85
N ALA A 12 -10.76 9.32 -1.14
CA ALA A 12 -11.67 10.27 -1.77
C ALA A 12 -11.59 11.62 -1.05
N ASP A 13 -11.56 12.70 -1.83
CA ASP A 13 -11.58 14.07 -1.30
C ASP A 13 -12.88 14.38 -0.54
N SER A 14 -13.97 13.67 -0.86
CA SER A 14 -15.26 13.80 -0.17
C SER A 14 -15.25 13.42 1.31
N ILE A 15 -14.26 12.63 1.75
CA ILE A 15 -14.12 12.17 3.15
C ILE A 15 -13.44 13.23 4.02
N ILE A 16 -12.82 14.27 3.43
CA ILE A 16 -12.08 15.30 4.13
C ILE A 16 -13.07 16.16 4.94
N ALA A 17 -12.82 16.30 6.25
CA ALA A 17 -13.59 17.18 7.10
C ALA A 17 -13.36 18.65 6.69
N ASP A 18 -14.44 19.42 6.56
CA ASP A 18 -14.38 20.84 6.19
C ASP A 18 -13.87 21.67 7.37
N LYS A 19 -12.55 21.91 7.41
CA LYS A 19 -11.89 22.76 8.42
C LYS A 19 -11.43 24.11 7.85
N GLY A 20 -11.77 24.41 6.59
CA GLY A 20 -11.37 25.65 5.89
C GLY A 20 -10.02 25.55 5.17
N GLY A 21 -9.68 26.58 4.37
CA GLY A 21 -8.41 26.66 3.67
C GLY A 21 -8.23 25.66 2.52
N ALA A 22 -7.04 25.03 2.44
CA ALA A 22 -6.71 24.09 1.37
C ALA A 22 -7.61 22.84 1.34
N GLU A 23 -8.25 22.50 2.45
CA GLU A 23 -9.17 21.36 2.55
C GLU A 23 -10.45 21.60 1.75
N VAL A 24 -10.94 22.82 1.70
CA VAL A 24 -12.12 23.22 0.88
C VAL A 24 -11.81 23.03 -0.61
N ALA A 25 -10.61 23.43 -1.05
CA ALA A 25 -10.19 23.26 -2.44
C ALA A 25 -10.15 21.76 -2.85
N ARG A 26 -9.62 20.89 -1.99
CA ARG A 26 -9.61 19.44 -2.20
C ARG A 26 -11.02 18.86 -2.27
N LYS A 27 -11.89 19.25 -1.36
CA LYS A 27 -13.29 18.81 -1.33
C LYS A 27 -14.05 19.22 -2.60
N ASN A 28 -13.80 20.45 -3.10
CA ASN A 28 -14.41 20.95 -4.33
C ASN A 28 -13.88 20.20 -5.57
N ARG A 29 -12.62 19.77 -5.57
CA ARG A 29 -12.02 18.94 -6.61
C ARG A 29 -12.68 17.57 -6.70
N ASN A 30 -13.14 17.01 -5.58
CA ASN A 30 -13.91 15.76 -5.45
C ASN A 30 -13.28 14.58 -6.20
N LEU A 31 -11.97 14.44 -6.11
CA LEU A 31 -11.25 13.30 -6.70
C LEU A 31 -11.46 12.05 -5.85
N SER A 32 -11.57 10.93 -6.53
CA SER A 32 -11.59 9.60 -5.92
C SER A 32 -10.57 8.73 -6.60
N VAL A 33 -9.74 8.07 -5.82
CA VAL A 33 -8.67 7.17 -6.25
C VAL A 33 -8.88 5.81 -5.63
N ARG A 34 -8.61 4.77 -6.37
CA ARG A 34 -8.47 3.41 -5.85
C ARG A 34 -7.27 2.71 -6.45
N THR A 35 -6.62 1.87 -5.67
CA THR A 35 -5.46 1.10 -6.11
C THR A 35 -5.60 -0.35 -5.69
N PRO A 36 -6.08 -1.23 -6.58
CA PRO A 36 -5.99 -2.68 -6.38
C PRO A 36 -4.53 -3.11 -6.28
N ILE A 37 -4.22 -3.91 -5.26
CA ILE A 37 -2.88 -4.44 -4.97
C ILE A 37 -2.94 -5.96 -4.86
N LYS A 38 -2.01 -6.62 -5.53
CA LYS A 38 -1.75 -8.06 -5.45
C LYS A 38 -0.33 -8.24 -4.93
N GLU A 39 -0.17 -8.97 -3.86
CA GLU A 39 1.12 -9.13 -3.20
C GLU A 39 1.43 -10.60 -2.95
N LEU A 40 2.68 -10.99 -3.16
CA LEU A 40 3.24 -12.27 -2.74
C LEU A 40 4.40 -11.98 -1.78
N THR A 41 4.35 -12.55 -0.57
CA THR A 41 5.37 -12.34 0.46
C THR A 41 5.91 -13.66 0.99
N LEU A 42 7.22 -13.66 1.29
CA LEU A 42 7.90 -14.70 2.04
C LEU A 42 8.42 -14.08 3.34
N THR A 43 7.91 -14.56 4.49
CA THR A 43 8.29 -14.06 5.82
C THR A 43 8.88 -15.15 6.68
N GLY A 44 9.87 -14.78 7.51
CA GLY A 44 10.41 -15.56 8.60
C GLY A 44 9.92 -15.03 9.96
N GLU A 45 9.79 -15.92 10.93
CA GLU A 45 9.45 -15.61 12.31
C GLU A 45 10.66 -15.89 13.19
N ILE A 46 10.99 -14.99 14.10
CA ILE A 46 12.11 -15.10 15.05
C ILE A 46 11.54 -15.07 16.44
N TYR A 47 11.75 -16.14 17.21
CA TYR A 47 11.26 -16.32 18.57
C TYR A 47 12.40 -16.13 19.59
N PRO A 48 12.68 -14.91 20.07
CA PRO A 48 13.86 -14.65 20.91
C PRO A 48 13.78 -15.33 22.28
N LEU A 49 12.59 -15.56 22.81
CA LEU A 49 12.41 -16.13 24.14
C LEU A 49 12.55 -17.66 24.19
N VAL A 50 12.60 -18.33 23.04
CA VAL A 50 12.85 -19.78 22.99
C VAL A 50 14.18 -20.15 23.65
N ILE A 51 15.17 -19.26 23.64
CA ILE A 51 16.47 -19.46 24.28
C ILE A 51 16.36 -19.48 25.80
N LEU A 52 15.31 -18.88 26.37
CA LEU A 52 15.06 -18.76 27.80
C LEU A 52 14.14 -19.87 28.34
N GLU A 53 13.67 -20.78 27.47
CA GLU A 53 12.84 -21.90 27.88
C GLU A 53 13.67 -22.97 28.57
N ASN A 54 13.54 -23.09 29.91
CA ASN A 54 14.24 -24.10 30.72
C ASN A 54 13.34 -25.22 31.20
N ASP A 55 12.02 -25.03 31.24
CA ASP A 55 11.04 -26.02 31.74
C ASP A 55 9.71 -25.90 30.94
N ASP A 56 9.05 -27.05 30.70
CA ASP A 56 7.76 -27.17 30.02
C ASP A 56 6.61 -26.41 30.74
N LYS A 57 6.80 -25.99 31.96
CA LYS A 57 5.84 -25.26 32.80
C LYS A 57 5.96 -23.74 32.67
N ASP A 58 6.98 -23.24 32.03
CA ASP A 58 7.21 -21.82 31.91
C ASP A 58 6.11 -21.16 31.08
N LEU A 59 5.72 -19.93 31.45
CA LEU A 59 4.76 -19.12 30.74
C LEU A 59 5.15 -18.92 29.26
N TYR A 60 6.45 -18.88 28.99
CA TYR A 60 7.00 -18.75 27.63
C TYR A 60 6.66 -19.92 26.71
N HIS A 61 6.34 -21.08 27.25
CA HIS A 61 5.89 -22.24 26.50
C HIS A 61 4.53 -22.02 25.84
N LYS A 62 3.64 -21.28 26.51
CA LYS A 62 2.29 -20.96 26.03
C LYS A 62 2.22 -19.60 25.33
N PHE A 63 3.04 -18.64 25.75
CA PHE A 63 3.00 -17.26 25.29
C PHE A 63 4.33 -16.91 24.61
N ARG A 64 4.30 -16.81 23.30
CA ARG A 64 5.49 -16.62 22.46
C ARG A 64 5.42 -15.34 21.64
N PRO A 65 6.06 -14.27 22.12
CA PRO A 65 6.29 -13.10 21.26
C PRO A 65 7.36 -13.43 20.22
N TYR A 66 7.21 -12.85 19.03
CA TYR A 66 8.13 -13.05 17.91
C TYR A 66 8.26 -11.81 17.03
N GLY A 67 9.41 -11.70 16.37
CA GLY A 67 9.66 -10.76 15.29
C GLY A 67 9.33 -11.38 13.94
N ILE A 68 8.91 -10.54 13.00
CA ILE A 68 8.61 -10.92 11.62
C ILE A 68 9.49 -10.08 10.72
N ILE A 69 10.13 -10.71 9.74
CA ILE A 69 10.84 -10.06 8.65
C ILE A 69 10.72 -10.88 7.36
N GLY A 70 10.69 -10.20 6.22
CA GLY A 70 10.56 -10.90 4.95
C GLY A 70 10.88 -10.05 3.75
N ILE A 71 10.56 -10.61 2.59
CA ILE A 71 10.59 -9.95 1.30
C ILE A 71 9.29 -10.21 0.58
N GLY A 72 8.79 -9.21 -0.15
CA GLY A 72 7.60 -9.32 -0.96
C GLY A 72 7.77 -8.67 -2.33
N VAL A 73 6.96 -9.12 -3.26
CA VAL A 73 6.73 -8.46 -4.52
C VAL A 73 5.24 -8.12 -4.61
N PHE A 74 4.93 -6.91 -5.02
CA PHE A 74 3.55 -6.49 -5.21
C PHE A 74 3.36 -5.81 -6.55
N ASN A 75 2.17 -6.01 -7.11
CA ASN A 75 1.69 -5.31 -8.29
C ASN A 75 0.50 -4.45 -7.88
N PHE A 76 0.50 -3.20 -8.30
CA PHE A 76 -0.54 -2.22 -8.00
C PHE A 76 -1.00 -1.53 -9.28
N LYS A 77 -2.25 -1.05 -9.27
CA LYS A 77 -2.87 -0.45 -10.44
C LYS A 77 -3.69 0.78 -10.03
N PRO A 78 -3.06 1.97 -9.95
CA PRO A 78 -3.76 3.18 -9.54
C PRO A 78 -4.81 3.57 -10.57
N GLN A 79 -6.02 3.89 -10.10
CA GLN A 79 -7.17 4.26 -10.91
C GLN A 79 -7.84 5.49 -10.31
N GLY A 80 -8.17 6.44 -11.17
CA GLY A 80 -9.00 7.60 -10.86
C GLY A 80 -10.44 7.40 -11.28
N GLN A 81 -11.38 7.97 -10.54
CA GLN A 81 -12.79 7.98 -10.93
C GLN A 81 -13.06 9.13 -11.90
N TYR A 82 -13.46 8.80 -13.11
CA TYR A 82 -13.93 9.76 -14.11
C TYR A 82 -15.45 9.76 -14.19
N THR A 83 -16.05 10.95 -14.17
CA THR A 83 -17.49 11.13 -14.38
C THR A 83 -17.72 11.71 -15.78
N ALA A 84 -18.31 10.92 -16.65
CA ALA A 84 -18.63 11.35 -18.01
C ALA A 84 -19.73 12.43 -18.02
N PRO A 85 -19.89 13.23 -19.11
CA PRO A 85 -20.91 14.27 -19.22
C PRO A 85 -22.35 13.77 -19.03
N ASN A 86 -22.60 12.49 -19.29
CA ASN A 86 -23.90 11.83 -19.07
C ASN A 86 -24.11 11.38 -17.61
N GLY A 87 -23.21 11.71 -16.69
CA GLY A 87 -23.24 11.31 -15.29
C GLY A 87 -22.71 9.90 -14.99
N THR A 88 -22.29 9.13 -15.99
CA THR A 88 -21.76 7.80 -15.79
C THR A 88 -20.37 7.86 -15.18
N LYS A 89 -20.15 7.14 -14.07
CA LYS A 89 -18.87 7.04 -13.39
C LYS A 89 -18.12 5.79 -13.85
N ARG A 90 -16.83 5.93 -14.14
CA ARG A 90 -15.93 4.82 -14.49
C ARG A 90 -14.56 5.01 -13.85
N TRP A 91 -13.88 3.90 -13.60
CA TRP A 91 -12.48 3.90 -13.14
C TRP A 91 -11.56 3.87 -14.36
N VAL A 92 -10.59 4.76 -14.37
CA VAL A 92 -9.59 4.92 -15.44
C VAL A 92 -8.22 4.68 -14.85
N ASP A 93 -7.39 3.90 -15.53
CA ASP A 93 -6.01 3.66 -15.14
C ASP A 93 -5.19 4.96 -15.25
N LEU A 94 -4.50 5.35 -14.18
CA LEU A 94 -3.80 6.64 -14.12
C LEU A 94 -2.42 6.58 -14.77
N LYS A 95 -1.67 5.51 -14.61
CA LYS A 95 -0.31 5.40 -15.16
C LYS A 95 -0.20 5.78 -16.66
N PRO A 96 -1.11 5.35 -17.56
CA PRO A 96 -1.04 5.76 -18.97
C PRO A 96 -1.25 7.25 -19.21
N LEU A 97 -1.88 7.95 -18.26
CA LEU A 97 -2.16 9.38 -18.36
C LEU A 97 -0.93 10.25 -18.05
N ARG A 98 0.12 9.68 -17.44
CA ARG A 98 1.37 10.40 -17.13
C ARG A 98 1.14 11.69 -16.36
N THR A 99 0.33 11.65 -15.33
CA THR A 99 -0.23 12.79 -14.59
C THR A 99 0.80 13.79 -14.06
N GLU A 100 2.05 13.34 -13.87
CA GLU A 100 3.20 14.18 -13.48
C GLU A 100 4.25 14.31 -14.59
N GLY A 101 3.92 13.99 -15.84
CA GLY A 101 4.84 14.03 -16.97
C GLY A 101 5.85 12.86 -17.03
N GLN A 102 5.54 11.73 -16.35
CA GLN A 102 6.43 10.58 -16.31
C GLN A 102 6.75 10.06 -17.71
N GLY A 103 8.04 10.06 -18.07
CA GLY A 103 8.55 9.63 -19.38
C GLY A 103 8.21 10.57 -20.54
N MET A 104 7.73 11.80 -20.29
CA MET A 104 7.58 12.82 -21.31
C MET A 104 8.91 13.54 -21.56
N PRO A 105 9.24 13.91 -22.82
CA PRO A 105 10.49 14.61 -23.14
C PRO A 105 10.64 15.96 -22.44
N GLN A 106 9.53 16.65 -22.15
CA GLN A 106 9.50 17.93 -21.45
C GLN A 106 9.89 17.80 -19.96
N TYR A 107 9.77 16.58 -19.40
CA TYR A 107 10.04 16.27 -18.00
C TYR A 107 11.10 15.17 -17.86
N PRO A 108 12.37 15.40 -18.27
CA PRO A 108 13.41 14.37 -18.35
C PRO A 108 13.76 13.74 -16.99
N ASP A 109 13.50 14.45 -15.90
CA ASP A 109 13.73 13.97 -14.53
C ASP A 109 12.60 13.06 -14.00
N LYS A 110 11.44 13.07 -14.66
CA LYS A 110 10.27 12.26 -14.30
C LYS A 110 10.29 10.95 -15.05
N LYS A 111 10.87 9.92 -14.44
CA LYS A 111 10.93 8.58 -15.03
C LYS A 111 9.60 7.84 -14.87
N GLU A 112 9.29 6.99 -15.85
CA GLU A 112 8.17 6.07 -15.69
C GLU A 112 8.42 5.12 -14.50
N TYR A 113 7.41 4.95 -13.65
CA TYR A 113 7.47 4.00 -12.55
C TYR A 113 6.97 2.61 -12.98
N SER A 114 7.46 1.57 -12.31
CA SER A 114 6.98 0.20 -12.53
C SER A 114 5.77 -0.08 -11.63
N LEU A 115 4.74 -0.71 -12.20
CA LEU A 115 3.58 -1.20 -11.44
C LEU A 115 3.90 -2.42 -10.57
N THR A 116 5.05 -3.05 -10.79
CA THR A 116 5.53 -4.17 -9.97
C THR A 116 6.73 -3.72 -9.19
N GLN A 117 6.64 -3.82 -7.87
CA GLN A 117 7.64 -3.33 -6.92
C GLN A 117 7.93 -4.38 -5.87
N ILE A 118 9.07 -4.22 -5.20
CA ILE A 118 9.42 -5.01 -4.03
C ILE A 118 9.03 -4.27 -2.75
N ASN A 119 8.78 -5.03 -1.68
CA ASN A 119 8.66 -4.49 -0.33
C ASN A 119 9.40 -5.36 0.68
N ILE A 120 9.60 -4.80 1.87
CA ILE A 120 10.13 -5.50 3.04
C ILE A 120 9.04 -5.48 4.11
N PRO A 121 8.28 -6.59 4.28
CA PRO A 121 7.41 -6.75 5.42
C PRO A 121 8.26 -6.97 6.68
N TYR A 122 7.94 -6.26 7.75
CA TYR A 122 8.53 -6.42 9.07
C TYR A 122 7.52 -6.13 10.15
N GLY A 123 7.65 -6.78 11.29
CA GLY A 123 6.67 -6.60 12.34
C GLY A 123 6.97 -7.39 13.59
N VAL A 124 5.97 -7.41 14.45
CA VAL A 124 5.97 -8.17 15.69
C VAL A 124 4.66 -8.92 15.83
N GLY A 125 4.71 -10.04 16.50
CA GLY A 125 3.55 -10.86 16.80
C GLY A 125 3.63 -11.48 18.18
N ILE A 126 2.50 -11.94 18.63
CA ILE A 126 2.34 -12.73 19.86
C ILE A 126 1.52 -13.95 19.49
N ARG A 127 2.03 -15.13 19.85
CA ARG A 127 1.32 -16.40 19.70
C ARG A 127 1.01 -16.99 21.05
N TYR A 128 -0.22 -17.43 21.26
CA TYR A 128 -0.66 -18.13 22.45
C TYR A 128 -1.13 -19.52 22.10
N TYR A 129 -0.57 -20.54 22.76
CA TYR A 129 -0.92 -21.94 22.60
C TYR A 129 -1.94 -22.34 23.65
N PHE A 130 -3.16 -22.64 23.22
CA PHE A 130 -4.22 -23.20 24.09
C PHE A 130 -3.96 -24.68 24.37
N SER A 131 -3.44 -25.38 23.36
CA SER A 131 -3.01 -26.78 23.41
C SER A 131 -1.97 -27.05 22.33
N ASP A 132 -1.44 -28.27 22.26
CA ASP A 132 -0.47 -28.69 21.22
C ASP A 132 -1.03 -28.60 19.79
N ARG A 133 -2.34 -28.48 19.65
CA ARG A 133 -3.03 -28.46 18.34
C ARG A 133 -3.69 -27.12 18.02
N ILE A 134 -3.86 -26.25 19.01
CA ILE A 134 -4.62 -25.00 18.86
C ILE A 134 -3.80 -23.85 19.38
N SER A 135 -3.56 -22.87 18.51
CA SER A 135 -2.93 -21.60 18.89
C SER A 135 -3.66 -20.44 18.22
N ALA A 136 -3.59 -19.26 18.82
CA ALA A 136 -3.98 -18.00 18.20
C ALA A 136 -2.76 -17.07 18.13
N ALA A 137 -2.67 -16.28 17.08
CA ALA A 137 -1.64 -15.26 16.92
C ALA A 137 -2.27 -13.90 16.62
N PHE A 138 -1.67 -12.86 17.15
CA PHE A 138 -1.92 -11.47 16.79
C PHE A 138 -0.65 -10.86 16.26
N GLU A 139 -0.72 -10.21 15.10
CA GLU A 139 0.44 -9.65 14.39
C GLU A 139 0.18 -8.21 13.98
N ILE A 140 1.22 -7.38 14.08
CA ILE A 140 1.30 -6.05 13.49
C ILE A 140 2.45 -6.07 12.50
N VAL A 141 2.12 -5.97 11.20
CA VAL A 141 3.10 -6.03 10.11
C VAL A 141 3.07 -4.75 9.31
N ASN A 142 4.20 -4.07 9.23
CA ASN A 142 4.43 -2.95 8.35
C ASN A 142 5.09 -3.42 7.05
N ARG A 143 4.92 -2.65 5.99
CA ARG A 143 5.53 -2.90 4.68
C ARG A 143 6.35 -1.69 4.26
N LYS A 144 7.66 -1.81 4.25
CA LYS A 144 8.52 -0.80 3.64
C LYS A 144 8.46 -0.95 2.13
N THR A 145 7.86 0.00 1.45
CA THR A 145 7.85 0.13 0.00
C THR A 145 8.97 1.10 -0.46
N PHE A 146 9.33 1.03 -1.74
CA PHE A 146 10.35 1.86 -2.35
C PHE A 146 9.80 2.69 -3.51
N THR A 147 8.49 2.94 -3.48
CA THR A 147 7.77 3.77 -4.45
C THR A 147 6.78 4.67 -3.72
N ASP A 148 6.65 5.90 -4.19
CA ASP A 148 5.63 6.85 -3.75
C ASP A 148 4.43 6.91 -4.71
N TYR A 149 4.46 6.13 -5.80
CA TYR A 149 3.44 6.14 -6.86
C TYR A 149 2.28 5.15 -6.64
N ILE A 150 2.01 4.74 -5.41
CA ILE A 150 0.90 3.80 -5.13
C ILE A 150 -0.47 4.41 -5.49
N ASP A 151 -0.58 5.74 -5.40
CA ASP A 151 -1.75 6.54 -5.81
C ASP A 151 -1.51 7.34 -7.10
N ASP A 152 -0.45 7.03 -7.86
CA ASP A 152 0.01 7.69 -9.09
C ASP A 152 0.62 9.09 -8.88
N ILE A 153 0.66 9.61 -7.67
CA ILE A 153 1.14 10.96 -7.37
C ILE A 153 2.32 10.88 -6.42
N GLY A 154 3.52 11.21 -6.89
CA GLY A 154 4.72 11.35 -6.08
C GLY A 154 5.07 12.81 -5.75
N THR A 155 4.61 13.77 -6.59
CA THR A 155 4.95 15.19 -6.45
C THR A 155 3.77 16.11 -6.82
N GLU A 156 3.75 16.65 -8.03
CA GLU A 156 2.75 17.61 -8.52
C GLU A 156 2.31 17.24 -9.94
N PHE A 157 1.04 17.51 -10.26
CA PHE A 157 0.52 17.38 -11.62
C PHE A 157 1.22 18.37 -12.55
N ILE A 158 1.39 17.96 -13.80
CA ILE A 158 1.82 18.87 -14.87
C ILE A 158 0.69 19.81 -15.27
N ASP A 159 1.04 20.89 -15.96
CA ASP A 159 0.05 21.83 -16.50
C ASP A 159 -0.84 21.18 -17.58
N ASP A 160 -2.11 21.54 -17.60
CA ASP A 160 -3.09 20.98 -18.57
C ASP A 160 -2.66 21.22 -20.02
N SER A 161 -1.98 22.33 -20.31
CA SER A 161 -1.45 22.65 -21.65
C SER A 161 -0.38 21.67 -22.14
N ASP A 162 0.35 21.04 -21.22
CA ASP A 162 1.37 20.05 -21.57
C ASP A 162 0.75 18.70 -21.95
N PHE A 163 -0.43 18.38 -21.43
CA PHE A 163 -1.21 17.22 -21.89
C PHE A 163 -1.66 17.38 -23.33
N ASP A 164 -2.22 18.55 -23.70
CA ASP A 164 -2.71 18.83 -25.06
C ASP A 164 -1.59 18.72 -26.12
N SER A 165 -0.34 19.00 -25.73
CA SER A 165 0.81 18.90 -26.63
C SER A 165 1.32 17.47 -26.82
N TYR A 166 0.96 16.53 -25.94
CA TYR A 166 1.48 15.16 -25.94
C TYR A 166 0.48 14.14 -26.51
N PHE A 167 -0.82 14.34 -26.34
CA PHE A 167 -1.92 13.50 -26.82
C PHE A 167 -2.66 14.13 -28.00
#